data_bce6f0ec46a05b84b39972df65f6df89
#
_entry.id   bce6f0ec46a05b84b39972df65f6df89
#
_cell.length_a   1.000
_cell.length_b   1.000
_cell.length_c   1.000
_cell.angle_alpha   90.00
_cell.angle_beta   90.00
_cell.angle_gamma   90.00
#
_symmetry.space_group_name_H-M   'P 1'
#
loop_
_entity.id
_entity.type
_entity.pdbx_description
1 polymer ?
#
loop_
_entity_poly.entity_id
_entity_poly.type
_entity_poly.pdbx_seq_one_letter_code
_entity_poly.pdbx_strand_id
1 'polypeptide(L)'
;MIVEGAIAVKACIQGGKRAVYRVYIDKAKRTKDFNYIRRLCESKDISVHELERSSFDKFEVGKTFGGIVAEVSDRRSDELGDGDVFYIDGIEDPFNIGYMLRTIYALGVSNVILKARDYSKLDAQIIKSSAGAYELLNIKYVDDEYEYLKSLKKNYHLYSLYRGDDSKDIFKVRFDFKCLFLIGGEKRGISSKLLSLVDTGLYIPYGNDFRNSLNAASAVSVVSTLLYGQRND
;
A
#
# COMPACT_ATOMS: atom_id res chain seq x y z
N MET A 1 -3.69 17.81 4.81
CA MET A 1 -2.59 17.29 5.64
C MET A 1 -1.22 17.71 5.09
N ILE A 2 -0.15 17.54 5.87
CA ILE A 2 1.23 17.78 5.42
C ILE A 2 1.90 16.44 5.10
N VAL A 3 2.54 16.38 3.93
CA VAL A 3 3.38 15.25 3.50
C VAL A 3 4.82 15.73 3.41
N GLU A 4 5.75 14.98 4.00
CA GLU A 4 7.18 15.35 4.10
C GLU A 4 8.10 14.43 3.31
N GLY A 5 9.14 15.02 2.73
CA GLY A 5 10.20 14.30 2.02
C GLY A 5 9.98 14.15 0.51
N ALA A 6 11.08 14.17 -0.24
CA ALA A 6 11.05 14.22 -1.70
C ALA A 6 10.33 13.03 -2.34
N ILE A 7 10.53 11.82 -1.81
CA ILE A 7 9.89 10.60 -2.35
C ILE A 7 8.37 10.67 -2.16
N ALA A 8 7.92 11.05 -0.98
CA ALA A 8 6.49 11.12 -0.65
C ALA A 8 5.79 12.24 -1.44
N VAL A 9 6.36 13.44 -1.47
CA VAL A 9 5.82 14.58 -2.23
C VAL A 9 5.75 14.24 -3.73
N LYS A 10 6.81 13.68 -4.29
CA LYS A 10 6.84 13.22 -5.68
C LYS A 10 5.71 12.21 -5.96
N ALA A 11 5.55 11.22 -5.08
CA ALA A 11 4.52 10.18 -5.24
C ALA A 11 3.10 10.76 -5.21
N CYS A 12 2.81 11.70 -4.30
CA CYS A 12 1.52 12.41 -4.27
C CYS A 12 1.21 13.13 -5.59
N ILE A 13 2.22 13.83 -6.15
CA ILE A 13 2.04 14.57 -7.41
C ILE A 13 1.87 13.59 -8.59
N GLN A 14 2.65 12.52 -8.65
CA GLN A 14 2.60 11.53 -9.74
C GLN A 14 1.34 10.68 -9.71
N GLY A 15 0.96 10.19 -8.53
CA GLY A 15 -0.18 9.30 -8.35
C GLY A 15 -1.53 9.96 -8.63
N GLY A 16 -1.66 11.25 -8.33
CA GLY A 16 -2.90 11.99 -8.57
C GLY A 16 -4.09 11.50 -7.73
N LYS A 17 -3.82 10.76 -6.63
CA LYS A 17 -4.82 10.18 -5.75
C LYS A 17 -5.39 11.17 -4.72
N ARG A 18 -4.77 12.34 -4.65
CA ARG A 18 -5.20 13.47 -3.82
C ARG A 18 -4.84 14.79 -4.48
N ALA A 19 -5.52 15.87 -4.12
CA ALA A 19 -5.14 17.20 -4.55
C ALA A 19 -3.86 17.61 -3.83
N VAL A 20 -2.89 18.16 -4.57
CA VAL A 20 -1.70 18.79 -4.02
C VAL A 20 -1.89 20.29 -4.18
N TYR A 21 -2.06 21.00 -3.06
CA TYR A 21 -2.39 22.41 -3.07
C TYR A 21 -1.16 23.30 -3.24
N ARG A 22 -0.07 22.95 -2.52
CA ARG A 22 1.18 23.71 -2.52
C ARG A 22 2.35 22.80 -2.16
N VAL A 23 3.51 23.13 -2.71
CA VAL A 23 4.79 22.50 -2.35
C VAL A 23 5.72 23.55 -1.80
N TYR A 24 6.38 23.27 -0.68
CA TYR A 24 7.37 24.15 -0.06
C TYR A 24 8.74 23.47 -0.10
N ILE A 25 9.74 24.21 -0.56
CA ILE A 25 11.11 23.71 -0.74
C ILE A 25 12.09 24.62 0.00
N ASP A 26 13.00 24.01 0.74
CA ASP A 26 14.12 24.72 1.38
C ASP A 26 14.99 25.39 0.31
N LYS A 27 15.06 26.71 0.33
CA LYS A 27 15.78 27.51 -0.68
C LYS A 27 17.29 27.25 -0.71
N ALA A 28 17.87 26.76 0.38
CA ALA A 28 19.28 26.38 0.43
C ALA A 28 19.60 25.06 -0.26
N LYS A 29 18.57 24.24 -0.55
CA LYS A 29 18.77 22.91 -1.16
C LYS A 29 18.62 22.96 -2.68
N ARG A 30 19.66 22.47 -3.38
CA ARG A 30 19.69 22.32 -4.83
C ARG A 30 20.05 20.88 -5.19
N THR A 31 19.04 19.98 -5.23
CA THR A 31 19.21 18.58 -5.60
C THR A 31 18.52 18.28 -6.94
N LYS A 32 18.94 17.18 -7.59
CA LYS A 32 18.29 16.71 -8.82
C LYS A 32 16.81 16.39 -8.58
N ASP A 33 16.49 15.79 -7.43
CA ASP A 33 15.10 15.46 -7.06
C ASP A 33 14.23 16.71 -6.91
N PHE A 34 14.75 17.80 -6.31
CA PHE A 34 14.01 19.02 -6.15
C PHE A 34 13.76 19.71 -7.49
N ASN A 35 14.75 19.72 -8.39
CA ASN A 35 14.57 20.23 -9.73
C ASN A 35 13.53 19.42 -10.52
N TYR A 36 13.52 18.10 -10.35
CA TYR A 36 12.50 17.25 -10.95
C TYR A 36 11.10 17.56 -10.39
N ILE A 37 10.97 17.68 -9.06
CA ILE A 37 9.68 17.99 -8.42
C ILE A 37 9.17 19.38 -8.87
N ARG A 38 10.05 20.39 -9.02
CA ARG A 38 9.65 21.70 -9.55
C ARG A 38 9.02 21.59 -10.93
N ARG A 39 9.68 20.90 -11.88
CA ARG A 39 9.16 20.66 -13.22
C ARG A 39 7.84 19.88 -13.20
N LEU A 40 7.72 18.91 -12.31
CA LEU A 40 6.49 18.15 -12.15
C LEU A 40 5.34 19.03 -11.62
N CYS A 41 5.62 19.91 -10.66
CA CYS A 41 4.66 20.90 -10.16
C CYS A 41 4.23 21.86 -11.27
N GLU A 42 5.19 22.39 -12.03
CA GLU A 42 4.93 23.28 -13.15
C GLU A 42 4.03 22.62 -14.20
N SER A 43 4.31 21.35 -14.56
CA SER A 43 3.49 20.62 -15.53
C SER A 43 2.06 20.33 -15.07
N LYS A 44 1.77 20.46 -13.77
CA LYS A 44 0.46 20.20 -13.15
C LYS A 44 -0.15 21.46 -12.51
N ASP A 45 0.40 22.63 -12.79
CA ASP A 45 -0.05 23.93 -12.24
C ASP A 45 -0.11 23.96 -10.70
N ILE A 46 0.88 23.32 -10.05
CA ILE A 46 1.01 23.28 -8.60
C ILE A 46 1.99 24.37 -8.16
N SER A 47 1.56 25.25 -7.25
CA SER A 47 2.38 26.32 -6.72
C SER A 47 3.56 25.79 -5.88
N VAL A 48 4.78 26.29 -6.18
CA VAL A 48 5.99 25.98 -5.43
C VAL A 48 6.48 27.22 -4.70
N HIS A 49 6.70 27.13 -3.39
CA HIS A 49 7.19 28.21 -2.54
C HIS A 49 8.57 27.85 -1.97
N GLU A 50 9.54 28.74 -2.13
CA GLU A 50 10.85 28.60 -1.51
C GLU A 50 10.84 29.25 -0.13
N LEU A 51 11.26 28.52 0.88
CA LEU A 51 11.30 28.97 2.27
C LEU A 51 12.71 28.80 2.87
N GLU A 52 13.03 29.66 3.86
CA GLU A 52 14.15 29.43 4.75
C GLU A 52 13.91 28.19 5.61
N ARG A 53 14.99 27.50 5.99
CA ARG A 53 14.91 26.30 6.81
C ARG A 53 14.11 26.48 8.11
N SER A 54 14.31 27.60 8.80
CA SER A 54 13.57 27.93 10.03
C SER A 54 12.06 28.11 9.84
N SER A 55 11.61 28.44 8.62
CA SER A 55 10.18 28.60 8.33
C SER A 55 9.40 27.28 8.21
N PHE A 56 10.10 26.13 8.24
CA PHE A 56 9.44 24.81 8.19
C PHE A 56 8.90 24.37 9.55
N ASP A 57 9.32 24.99 10.64
CA ASP A 57 8.85 24.64 12.01
C ASP A 57 7.33 24.73 12.12
N LYS A 58 6.69 25.64 11.36
CA LYS A 58 5.23 25.82 11.32
C LYS A 58 4.47 24.58 10.77
N PHE A 59 5.14 23.65 10.10
CA PHE A 59 4.54 22.45 9.54
C PHE A 59 4.67 21.25 10.48
N GLU A 60 5.30 21.39 11.63
CA GLU A 60 5.51 20.32 12.62
C GLU A 60 6.17 19.06 12.04
N VAL A 61 7.09 19.27 11.10
CA VAL A 61 7.77 18.18 10.38
C VAL A 61 8.87 17.52 11.20
N GLY A 62 9.13 16.26 10.91
CA GLY A 62 10.22 15.52 11.54
C GLY A 62 11.61 16.09 11.20
N LYS A 63 12.61 15.86 12.08
CA LYS A 63 13.99 16.32 11.87
C LYS A 63 14.59 15.90 10.51
N THR A 64 14.08 14.82 9.93
CA THR A 64 14.54 14.20 8.69
C THR A 64 13.66 14.47 7.46
N PHE A 65 12.79 15.49 7.48
CA PHE A 65 11.88 15.80 6.36
C PHE A 65 12.57 16.16 5.03
N GLY A 66 13.88 16.26 5.03
CA GLY A 66 14.67 16.45 3.80
C GLY A 66 14.65 17.84 3.19
N GLY A 67 13.85 18.80 3.69
CA GLY A 67 13.74 20.18 3.19
C GLY A 67 12.68 20.36 2.12
N ILE A 68 11.69 19.47 2.08
CA ILE A 68 10.52 19.60 1.20
C ILE A 68 9.28 19.07 1.88
N VAL A 69 8.17 19.79 1.74
CA VAL A 69 6.84 19.38 2.19
C VAL A 69 5.78 19.78 1.17
N ALA A 70 4.64 19.10 1.21
CA ALA A 70 3.46 19.43 0.42
C ALA A 70 2.21 19.52 1.31
N GLU A 71 1.36 20.48 1.03
CA GLU A 71 -0.02 20.54 1.52
C GLU A 71 -0.91 19.76 0.56
N VAL A 72 -1.59 18.74 1.08
CA VAL A 72 -2.41 17.82 0.26
C VAL A 72 -3.77 17.58 0.90
N SER A 73 -4.77 17.19 0.08
CA SER A 73 -6.06 16.70 0.59
C SER A 73 -5.92 15.30 1.21
N ASP A 74 -7.00 14.82 1.82
CA ASP A 74 -7.11 13.41 2.16
C ASP A 74 -7.15 12.56 0.90
N ARG A 75 -6.69 11.31 1.04
CA ARG A 75 -6.72 10.35 -0.06
C ARG A 75 -8.14 9.86 -0.29
N ARG A 76 -8.55 9.80 -1.55
CA ARG A 76 -9.86 9.26 -1.95
C ARG A 76 -9.78 7.75 -2.19
N SER A 77 -10.94 7.08 -2.10
CA SER A 77 -11.10 5.70 -2.56
C SER A 77 -11.04 5.65 -4.08
N ASP A 78 -10.29 4.67 -4.60
CA ASP A 78 -10.21 4.42 -6.04
C ASP A 78 -11.18 3.30 -6.44
N GLU A 79 -11.43 3.15 -7.74
CA GLU A 79 -11.93 1.92 -8.30
C GLU A 79 -10.75 0.97 -8.59
N LEU A 80 -11.01 -0.33 -8.52
CA LEU A 80 -10.00 -1.33 -8.88
C LEU A 80 -9.80 -1.33 -10.40
N GLY A 81 -8.54 -1.32 -10.80
CA GLY A 81 -8.14 -1.55 -12.18
C GLY A 81 -8.15 -3.03 -12.54
N ASP A 82 -7.70 -3.36 -13.74
CA ASP A 82 -7.47 -4.74 -14.14
C ASP A 82 -6.31 -5.39 -13.38
N GLY A 83 -6.28 -6.73 -13.29
CA GLY A 83 -5.20 -7.51 -12.67
C GLY A 83 -5.54 -8.07 -11.30
N ASP A 84 -4.50 -8.58 -10.64
CA ASP A 84 -4.61 -9.22 -9.33
C ASP A 84 -4.85 -8.19 -8.20
N VAL A 85 -5.40 -8.65 -7.07
CA VAL A 85 -5.83 -7.80 -5.96
C VAL A 85 -5.35 -8.36 -4.63
N PHE A 86 -4.96 -7.50 -3.70
CA PHE A 86 -4.77 -7.84 -2.30
C PHE A 86 -5.83 -7.17 -1.43
N TYR A 87 -6.50 -7.95 -0.59
CA TYR A 87 -7.31 -7.45 0.51
C TYR A 87 -6.52 -7.60 1.82
N ILE A 88 -6.33 -6.49 2.52
CA ILE A 88 -5.58 -6.44 3.78
C ILE A 88 -6.56 -6.15 4.92
N ASP A 89 -6.69 -7.11 5.84
CA ASP A 89 -7.60 -7.04 6.99
C ASP A 89 -6.85 -6.93 8.31
N GLY A 90 -7.39 -6.13 9.22
CA GLY A 90 -6.97 -6.12 10.63
C GLY A 90 -5.51 -5.71 10.91
N ILE A 91 -4.83 -5.08 9.95
CA ILE A 91 -3.49 -4.52 10.14
C ILE A 91 -3.63 -3.07 10.61
N GLU A 92 -3.17 -2.79 11.82
CA GLU A 92 -3.28 -1.47 12.44
C GLU A 92 -1.98 -0.65 12.32
N ASP A 93 -0.83 -1.32 12.35
CA ASP A 93 0.47 -0.68 12.29
C ASP A 93 0.75 -0.09 10.90
N PRO A 94 0.94 1.25 10.77
CA PRO A 94 1.19 1.92 9.50
C PRO A 94 2.50 1.51 8.83
N PHE A 95 3.49 1.01 9.58
CA PHE A 95 4.72 0.49 8.99
C PHE A 95 4.46 -0.83 8.26
N ASN A 96 3.73 -1.76 8.89
CA ASN A 96 3.37 -3.02 8.26
C ASN A 96 2.50 -2.79 7.02
N ILE A 97 1.51 -1.90 7.10
CA ILE A 97 0.70 -1.50 5.94
C ILE A 97 1.62 -0.99 4.82
N GLY A 98 2.49 -0.02 5.12
CA GLY A 98 3.37 0.58 4.12
C GLY A 98 4.34 -0.42 3.50
N TYR A 99 4.93 -1.32 4.27
CA TYR A 99 5.82 -2.37 3.74
C TYR A 99 5.08 -3.33 2.81
N MET A 100 3.86 -3.74 3.15
CA MET A 100 3.02 -4.56 2.27
C MET A 100 2.71 -3.83 0.97
N LEU A 101 2.22 -2.59 1.04
CA LEU A 101 1.88 -1.80 -0.14
C LEU A 101 3.08 -1.58 -1.06
N ARG A 102 4.26 -1.33 -0.49
CA ARG A 102 5.51 -1.20 -1.24
C ARG A 102 5.85 -2.48 -1.99
N THR A 103 5.75 -3.62 -1.33
CA THR A 103 6.06 -4.93 -1.92
C THR A 103 5.07 -5.29 -3.02
N ILE A 104 3.77 -5.13 -2.76
CA ILE A 104 2.69 -5.38 -3.70
C ILE A 104 2.91 -4.57 -4.99
N TYR A 105 3.15 -3.25 -4.85
CA TYR A 105 3.38 -2.38 -6.00
C TYR A 105 4.66 -2.72 -6.76
N ALA A 106 5.77 -2.93 -6.03
CA ALA A 106 7.06 -3.25 -6.64
C ALA A 106 7.05 -4.56 -7.44
N LEU A 107 6.18 -5.51 -7.07
CA LEU A 107 6.01 -6.82 -7.72
C LEU A 107 4.81 -6.85 -8.68
N GLY A 108 4.39 -5.68 -9.19
CA GLY A 108 3.51 -5.57 -10.35
C GLY A 108 2.01 -5.59 -10.06
N VAL A 109 1.58 -5.71 -8.80
CA VAL A 109 0.16 -5.61 -8.46
C VAL A 109 -0.18 -4.17 -8.12
N SER A 110 -1.24 -3.66 -8.75
CA SER A 110 -1.65 -2.26 -8.62
C SER A 110 -2.92 -2.05 -7.79
N ASN A 111 -3.61 -3.12 -7.38
CA ASN A 111 -4.91 -3.04 -6.76
C ASN A 111 -4.87 -3.57 -5.32
N VAL A 112 -5.36 -2.76 -4.38
CA VAL A 112 -5.48 -3.14 -2.97
C VAL A 112 -6.85 -2.75 -2.44
N ILE A 113 -7.45 -3.61 -1.64
CA ILE A 113 -8.66 -3.33 -0.88
C ILE A 113 -8.27 -3.19 0.59
N LEU A 114 -8.73 -2.12 1.21
CA LEU A 114 -8.59 -1.89 2.64
C LEU A 114 -9.97 -1.69 3.27
N LYS A 115 -10.12 -2.11 4.52
CA LYS A 115 -11.32 -1.75 5.30
C LYS A 115 -11.39 -0.24 5.48
N ALA A 116 -12.57 0.34 5.26
CA ALA A 116 -12.80 1.76 5.48
C ALA A 116 -12.63 2.10 6.96
N ARG A 117 -11.82 3.09 7.23
CA ARG A 117 -11.59 3.70 8.54
C ARG A 117 -10.94 5.06 8.38
N ASP A 118 -10.85 5.82 9.44
CA ASP A 118 -10.07 7.06 9.44
C ASP A 118 -8.56 6.75 9.37
N TYR A 119 -7.95 7.03 8.23
CA TYR A 119 -6.52 6.91 8.00
C TYR A 119 -5.76 8.22 8.22
N SER A 120 -6.42 9.35 8.49
CA SER A 120 -5.81 10.68 8.50
C SER A 120 -4.56 10.78 9.38
N LYS A 121 -4.57 10.12 10.54
CA LYS A 121 -3.42 10.08 11.47
C LYS A 121 -2.31 9.11 11.04
N LEU A 122 -2.59 8.20 10.14
CA LEU A 122 -1.67 7.15 9.68
C LEU A 122 -1.08 7.45 8.31
N ASP A 123 -1.77 8.26 7.52
CA ASP A 123 -1.46 8.53 6.10
C ASP A 123 0.01 8.93 5.87
N ALA A 124 0.50 9.93 6.58
CA ALA A 124 1.88 10.39 6.44
C ALA A 124 2.90 9.26 6.69
N GLN A 125 2.62 8.40 7.70
CA GLN A 125 3.47 7.28 8.03
C GLN A 125 3.39 6.16 6.98
N ILE A 126 2.20 5.87 6.45
CA ILE A 126 2.00 4.88 5.38
C ILE A 126 2.69 5.35 4.10
N ILE A 127 2.55 6.62 3.71
CA ILE A 127 3.25 7.17 2.54
C ILE A 127 4.76 7.00 2.69
N LYS A 128 5.31 7.33 3.86
CA LYS A 128 6.75 7.26 4.15
C LYS A 128 7.24 5.81 4.15
N SER A 129 6.58 4.90 4.86
CA SER A 129 6.99 3.50 4.97
C SER A 129 6.82 2.73 3.67
N SER A 130 5.81 3.09 2.87
CA SER A 130 5.64 2.53 1.52
C SER A 130 6.60 3.11 0.47
N ALA A 131 7.47 4.06 0.84
CA ALA A 131 8.28 4.83 -0.11
C ALA A 131 7.45 5.45 -1.26
N GLY A 132 6.22 5.88 -0.94
CA GLY A 132 5.29 6.49 -1.87
C GLY A 132 4.41 5.51 -2.67
N ALA A 133 4.60 4.21 -2.58
CA ALA A 133 3.77 3.23 -3.30
C ALA A 133 2.28 3.37 -2.98
N TYR A 134 1.94 3.77 -1.75
CA TYR A 134 0.58 4.09 -1.35
C TYR A 134 -0.14 5.05 -2.30
N GLU A 135 0.58 6.05 -2.84
CA GLU A 135 0.03 7.03 -3.75
C GLU A 135 -0.03 6.56 -5.22
N LEU A 136 0.60 5.44 -5.54
CA LEU A 136 0.67 4.88 -6.89
C LEU A 136 -0.30 3.70 -7.10
N LEU A 137 -0.76 3.08 -6.01
CA LEU A 137 -1.73 1.99 -6.01
C LEU A 137 -3.15 2.50 -6.22
N ASN A 138 -4.03 1.65 -6.77
CA ASN A 138 -5.47 1.80 -6.69
C ASN A 138 -5.94 1.19 -5.36
N ILE A 139 -6.39 2.03 -4.44
CA ILE A 139 -6.84 1.56 -3.13
C ILE A 139 -8.35 1.78 -3.00
N LYS A 140 -9.08 0.69 -2.91
CA LYS A 140 -10.51 0.69 -2.63
C LYS A 140 -10.74 0.55 -1.13
N TYR A 141 -11.41 1.53 -0.54
CA TYR A 141 -11.90 1.46 0.84
C TYR A 141 -13.31 0.89 0.86
N VAL A 142 -13.55 -0.11 1.71
CA VAL A 142 -14.83 -0.83 1.80
C VAL A 142 -15.35 -0.86 3.23
N ASP A 143 -16.64 -0.56 3.41
CA ASP A 143 -17.33 -0.62 4.71
C ASP A 143 -17.81 -2.04 5.03
N ASP A 144 -18.49 -2.69 4.07
CA ASP A 144 -18.88 -4.10 4.15
C ASP A 144 -17.98 -4.95 3.27
N GLU A 145 -16.91 -5.43 3.90
CA GLU A 145 -15.90 -6.24 3.23
C GLU A 145 -16.47 -7.57 2.72
N TYR A 146 -17.41 -8.18 3.42
CA TYR A 146 -17.98 -9.46 3.01
C TYR A 146 -18.78 -9.34 1.72
N GLU A 147 -19.74 -8.43 1.66
CA GLU A 147 -20.56 -8.26 0.45
C GLU A 147 -19.71 -7.77 -0.73
N TYR A 148 -18.71 -6.91 -0.49
CA TYR A 148 -17.83 -6.46 -1.54
C TYR A 148 -16.98 -7.61 -2.10
N LEU A 149 -16.27 -8.38 -1.25
CA LEU A 149 -15.46 -9.51 -1.68
C LEU A 149 -16.30 -10.60 -2.34
N LYS A 150 -17.50 -10.88 -1.83
CA LYS A 150 -18.46 -11.80 -2.44
C LYS A 150 -18.83 -11.39 -3.86
N SER A 151 -19.01 -10.09 -4.11
CA SER A 151 -19.32 -9.57 -5.44
C SER A 151 -18.19 -9.80 -6.45
N LEU A 152 -16.94 -9.89 -5.97
CA LEU A 152 -15.75 -10.12 -6.80
C LEU A 152 -15.53 -11.59 -7.17
N LYS A 153 -16.14 -12.55 -6.45
CA LYS A 153 -15.94 -14.00 -6.71
C LYS A 153 -16.24 -14.44 -8.15
N LYS A 154 -17.11 -13.75 -8.85
CA LYS A 154 -17.42 -14.06 -10.25
C LYS A 154 -16.23 -13.82 -11.21
N ASN A 155 -15.27 -12.98 -10.82
CA ASN A 155 -14.16 -12.56 -11.66
C ASN A 155 -12.78 -12.93 -11.08
N TYR A 156 -12.72 -13.32 -9.81
CA TYR A 156 -11.48 -13.60 -9.08
C TYR A 156 -11.55 -14.95 -8.39
N HIS A 157 -10.41 -15.65 -8.35
CA HIS A 157 -10.22 -16.77 -7.45
C HIS A 157 -9.67 -16.24 -6.11
N LEU A 158 -10.36 -16.52 -5.03
CA LEU A 158 -10.06 -16.00 -3.70
C LEU A 158 -9.12 -16.94 -2.95
N TYR A 159 -7.96 -16.43 -2.61
CA TYR A 159 -6.96 -17.11 -1.81
C TYR A 159 -6.85 -16.49 -0.42
N SER A 160 -6.55 -17.28 0.61
CA SER A 160 -6.19 -16.76 1.93
C SER A 160 -5.01 -17.52 2.51
N LEU A 161 -4.16 -16.80 3.24
CA LEU A 161 -3.02 -17.37 3.94
C LEU A 161 -3.41 -17.78 5.35
N TYR A 162 -3.46 -19.09 5.59
CA TYR A 162 -3.66 -19.67 6.91
C TYR A 162 -3.11 -21.09 6.97
N ARG A 163 -2.85 -21.60 8.18
CA ARG A 163 -2.49 -22.99 8.41
C ARG A 163 -3.72 -23.75 8.85
N GLY A 164 -4.20 -24.63 8.01
CA GLY A 164 -5.32 -25.56 8.27
C GLY A 164 -5.13 -26.83 7.46
N ASP A 165 -5.85 -27.90 7.84
CA ASP A 165 -5.75 -29.21 7.19
C ASP A 165 -6.15 -29.17 5.71
N ASP A 166 -6.94 -28.19 5.31
CA ASP A 166 -7.44 -27.95 3.96
C ASP A 166 -6.59 -26.96 3.15
N SER A 167 -5.54 -26.38 3.76
CA SER A 167 -4.67 -25.43 3.07
C SER A 167 -3.59 -26.14 2.24
N LYS A 168 -3.22 -25.52 1.12
CA LYS A 168 -2.24 -26.05 0.16
C LYS A 168 -0.89 -25.34 0.31
N ASP A 169 0.18 -26.10 0.09
CA ASP A 169 1.53 -25.56 0.00
C ASP A 169 1.59 -24.52 -1.16
N ILE A 170 1.87 -23.27 -0.82
CA ILE A 170 1.86 -22.16 -1.77
C ILE A 170 2.83 -22.37 -2.94
N PHE A 171 3.94 -23.09 -2.73
CA PHE A 171 4.94 -23.35 -3.77
C PHE A 171 4.47 -24.41 -4.78
N LYS A 172 3.36 -25.11 -4.51
CA LYS A 172 2.77 -26.12 -5.39
C LYS A 172 1.50 -25.65 -6.10
N VAL A 173 1.08 -24.40 -5.86
CA VAL A 173 -0.13 -23.84 -6.46
C VAL A 173 0.25 -22.97 -7.66
N ARG A 174 -0.47 -23.17 -8.78
CA ARG A 174 -0.42 -22.27 -9.94
C ARG A 174 -1.56 -21.24 -9.84
N PHE A 175 -1.23 -20.00 -10.13
CA PHE A 175 -2.15 -18.88 -10.11
C PHE A 175 -2.66 -18.59 -11.52
N ASP A 176 -3.57 -19.44 -12.02
CA ASP A 176 -4.02 -19.42 -13.42
C ASP A 176 -5.08 -18.35 -13.72
N PHE A 177 -5.76 -17.83 -12.69
CA PHE A 177 -6.83 -16.85 -12.80
C PHE A 177 -6.42 -15.51 -12.22
N LYS A 178 -7.28 -14.49 -12.38
CA LYS A 178 -7.16 -13.27 -11.58
C LYS A 178 -7.31 -13.62 -10.12
N CYS A 179 -6.29 -13.29 -9.34
CA CYS A 179 -6.19 -13.64 -7.94
C CYS A 179 -6.65 -12.50 -7.04
N LEU A 180 -7.40 -12.84 -6.00
CA LEU A 180 -7.64 -11.97 -4.88
C LEU A 180 -7.09 -12.65 -3.62
N PHE A 181 -6.04 -12.07 -3.03
CA PHE A 181 -5.40 -12.60 -1.83
C PHE A 181 -5.92 -11.90 -0.58
N LEU A 182 -6.51 -12.65 0.34
CA LEU A 182 -6.94 -12.17 1.65
C LEU A 182 -5.78 -12.34 2.64
N ILE A 183 -5.30 -11.21 3.16
CA ILE A 183 -4.21 -11.15 4.13
C ILE A 183 -4.78 -10.69 5.47
N GLY A 184 -4.72 -11.55 6.46
CA GLY A 184 -5.22 -11.28 7.80
C GLY A 184 -4.20 -10.62 8.72
N GLY A 185 -4.71 -9.95 9.75
CA GLY A 185 -3.89 -9.37 10.81
C GLY A 185 -3.19 -10.43 11.68
N GLU A 186 -2.09 -10.01 12.30
CA GLU A 186 -1.21 -10.88 13.10
C GLU A 186 -1.91 -11.54 14.29
N LYS A 187 -2.88 -10.86 14.90
CA LYS A 187 -3.55 -11.32 16.14
C LYS A 187 -4.74 -12.23 15.89
N ARG A 188 -5.54 -11.96 14.86
CA ARG A 188 -6.85 -12.61 14.64
C ARG A 188 -6.94 -13.35 13.31
N GLY A 189 -5.96 -13.15 12.41
CA GLY A 189 -6.04 -13.69 11.05
C GLY A 189 -7.23 -13.11 10.28
N ILE A 190 -7.77 -13.88 9.35
CA ILE A 190 -9.01 -13.56 8.63
C ILE A 190 -10.22 -14.11 9.41
N SER A 191 -11.30 -13.34 9.47
CA SER A 191 -12.53 -13.77 10.12
C SER A 191 -13.15 -15.00 9.45
N SER A 192 -13.82 -15.86 10.22
CA SER A 192 -14.50 -17.06 9.69
C SER A 192 -15.53 -16.69 8.61
N LYS A 193 -16.20 -15.54 8.75
CA LYS A 193 -17.13 -15.02 7.76
C LYS A 193 -16.45 -14.78 6.41
N LEU A 194 -15.26 -14.18 6.40
CA LEU A 194 -14.49 -13.95 5.17
C LEU A 194 -13.84 -15.23 4.64
N LEU A 195 -13.39 -16.13 5.53
CA LEU A 195 -12.86 -17.43 5.13
C LEU A 195 -13.88 -18.28 4.37
N SER A 196 -15.19 -18.13 4.65
CA SER A 196 -16.23 -18.82 3.89
C SER A 196 -16.33 -18.42 2.42
N LEU A 197 -15.71 -17.30 2.03
CA LEU A 197 -15.62 -16.87 0.64
C LEU A 197 -14.39 -17.43 -0.09
N VAL A 198 -13.40 -17.92 0.64
CA VAL A 198 -12.12 -18.37 0.09
C VAL A 198 -12.30 -19.65 -0.72
N ASP A 199 -11.72 -19.67 -1.92
CA ASP A 199 -11.76 -20.83 -2.81
C ASP A 199 -10.58 -21.78 -2.54
N THR A 200 -9.42 -21.21 -2.11
CA THR A 200 -8.23 -22.01 -1.80
C THR A 200 -7.46 -21.41 -0.63
N GLY A 201 -7.31 -22.18 0.44
CA GLY A 201 -6.40 -21.88 1.53
C GLY A 201 -4.96 -22.17 1.13
N LEU A 202 -4.04 -21.28 1.53
CA LEU A 202 -2.60 -21.40 1.26
C LEU A 202 -1.81 -21.37 2.57
N TYR A 203 -0.79 -22.17 2.67
CA TYR A 203 0.20 -22.04 3.73
C TYR A 203 1.62 -21.91 3.16
N ILE A 204 2.47 -21.21 3.87
CA ILE A 204 3.91 -21.11 3.59
C ILE A 204 4.59 -22.18 4.42
N PRO A 205 5.21 -23.22 3.81
CA PRO A 205 5.94 -24.23 4.54
C PRO A 205 7.19 -23.63 5.18
N TYR A 206 7.50 -24.07 6.39
CA TYR A 206 8.72 -23.65 7.10
C TYR A 206 9.77 -24.75 7.07
N GLY A 207 11.03 -24.36 6.95
CA GLY A 207 12.16 -25.26 6.96
C GLY A 207 12.55 -25.74 8.37
N ASN A 208 12.05 -25.08 9.41
CA ASN A 208 12.30 -25.41 10.82
C ASN A 208 10.98 -25.62 11.56
N ASP A 209 11.03 -26.33 12.71
CA ASP A 209 9.87 -26.43 13.63
C ASP A 209 9.66 -25.07 14.33
N PHE A 210 8.92 -24.21 13.65
CA PHE A 210 8.58 -22.88 14.14
C PHE A 210 7.06 -22.71 14.19
N ARG A 211 6.52 -22.53 15.41
CA ARG A 211 5.08 -22.56 15.66
C ARG A 211 4.38 -21.22 15.45
N ASN A 212 5.13 -20.11 15.47
CA ASN A 212 4.54 -18.79 15.25
C ASN A 212 4.34 -18.50 13.76
N SER A 213 3.40 -17.59 13.46
CA SER A 213 3.19 -17.10 12.10
C SER A 213 4.32 -16.14 11.67
N LEU A 214 4.55 -16.05 10.37
CA LEU A 214 5.32 -14.94 9.79
C LEU A 214 4.57 -13.62 10.03
N ASN A 215 5.32 -12.54 10.14
CA ASN A 215 4.75 -11.20 10.05
C ASN A 215 3.98 -11.06 8.71
N ALA A 216 2.85 -10.35 8.73
CA ALA A 216 1.97 -10.22 7.56
C ALA A 216 2.69 -9.62 6.34
N ALA A 217 3.58 -8.63 6.54
CA ALA A 217 4.35 -8.06 5.43
C ALA A 217 5.34 -9.06 4.83
N SER A 218 5.94 -9.94 5.66
CA SER A 218 6.79 -11.03 5.17
C SER A 218 5.99 -12.07 4.37
N ALA A 219 4.79 -12.41 4.84
CA ALA A 219 3.90 -13.33 4.12
C ALA A 219 3.46 -12.74 2.77
N VAL A 220 3.10 -11.45 2.72
CA VAL A 220 2.80 -10.74 1.47
C VAL A 220 3.99 -10.76 0.51
N SER A 221 5.23 -10.64 1.03
CA SER A 221 6.43 -10.69 0.18
C SER A 221 6.59 -12.05 -0.50
N VAL A 222 6.32 -13.15 0.20
CA VAL A 222 6.36 -14.49 -0.39
C VAL A 222 5.32 -14.65 -1.49
N VAL A 223 4.04 -14.30 -1.19
CA VAL A 223 2.94 -14.38 -2.17
C VAL A 223 3.23 -13.54 -3.40
N SER A 224 3.60 -12.28 -3.20
CA SER A 224 3.84 -11.34 -4.31
C SER A 224 4.99 -11.79 -5.21
N THR A 225 6.06 -12.36 -4.62
CA THR A 225 7.21 -12.87 -5.37
C THR A 225 6.82 -14.07 -6.23
N LEU A 226 6.06 -15.02 -5.66
CA LEU A 226 5.60 -16.20 -6.41
C LEU A 226 4.63 -15.80 -7.53
N LEU A 227 3.70 -14.88 -7.22
CA LEU A 227 2.75 -14.38 -8.21
C LEU A 227 3.49 -13.70 -9.37
N TYR A 228 4.46 -12.82 -9.05
CA TYR A 228 5.28 -12.13 -10.05
C TYR A 228 6.05 -13.12 -10.93
N GLY A 229 6.70 -14.13 -10.35
CA GLY A 229 7.38 -15.19 -11.11
C GLY A 229 6.44 -15.88 -12.07
N GLN A 230 5.29 -16.36 -11.58
CA GLN A 230 4.32 -17.08 -12.40
C GLN A 230 3.59 -16.24 -13.47
N ARG A 231 3.58 -14.90 -13.36
CA ARG A 231 3.01 -13.99 -14.37
C ARG A 231 4.01 -13.61 -15.46
N ASN A 232 5.32 -13.84 -15.23
CA ASN A 232 6.40 -13.43 -16.15
C ASN A 232 7.22 -14.61 -16.71
N ASP A 233 6.87 -15.84 -16.33
CA ASP A 233 7.35 -17.08 -16.95
C ASP A 233 6.51 -17.42 -18.21
#